data_8b4778866bc65112c2bd816688530ce9
#
_entry.id   8b4778866bc65112c2bd816688530ce9
#
_cell.length_a   1.000
_cell.length_b   1.000
_cell.length_c   1.000
_cell.angle_alpha   90.00
_cell.angle_beta   90.00
_cell.angle_gamma   90.00
#
_symmetry.space_group_name_H-M   'P 1'
#
loop_
_entity.id
_entity.type
_entity.pdbx_description
1 polymer ?
#
loop_
_entity_poly.entity_id
_entity_poly.type
_entity_poly.pdbx_seq_one_letter_code
_entity_poly.pdbx_strand_id
1 'polypeptide(L)'
;IYKHNLDDLSFNHLNHTTIKYKEVVGTGKNGITFDKVAIDNAINYAAEDSLLTFRLFQNLYPRLIKEKSNFVYQNIDLPLVEVLSSIEANGIEVNKKFLTSLSNEFENQSKILEKNIYKLSKEEFNIGSPKQLGEILFVNLKIPGGKKTKSGTYSTDSSTLNNLALDGFEIAQLVLDWRELTKLKSTYTDALFRLTDDKSRVHTSFGLANTLTGRLSSTDPNLQNIPIRTENGKKIRTAFVSGKGKKLVSFDYSQIELRLAAEISSDKNFIKAFKNNEDIHASTAKEIF
;
A
#
# COMPACT_ATOMS: atom_id res chain seq x y z
N ILE A 1 11.75 -12.81 1.67
CA ILE A 1 10.40 -12.76 2.29
C ILE A 1 9.71 -14.02 1.82
N TYR A 2 9.39 -14.93 2.72
CA TYR A 2 8.64 -16.13 2.39
C TYR A 2 7.18 -15.73 2.17
N LYS A 3 6.58 -16.26 1.10
CA LYS A 3 5.13 -16.16 0.92
C LYS A 3 4.45 -17.09 1.92
N HIS A 4 3.28 -16.69 2.41
CA HIS A 4 2.54 -17.42 3.43
C HIS A 4 1.28 -18.12 2.86
N ASN A 5 1.25 -18.37 1.54
CA ASN A 5 0.20 -19.16 0.94
C ASN A 5 0.44 -20.65 1.16
N LEU A 6 -0.59 -21.48 1.01
CA LEU A 6 -0.54 -22.90 1.26
C LEU A 6 0.50 -23.62 0.40
N ASP A 7 0.65 -23.23 -0.86
CA ASP A 7 1.62 -23.79 -1.80
C ASP A 7 3.06 -23.65 -1.30
N ASP A 8 3.46 -22.38 -0.99
CA ASP A 8 4.82 -22.09 -0.57
C ASP A 8 5.12 -22.68 0.82
N LEU A 9 4.14 -22.66 1.74
CA LEU A 9 4.31 -23.28 3.05
C LEU A 9 4.44 -24.80 2.96
N SER A 10 3.63 -25.46 2.13
CA SER A 10 3.68 -26.91 1.92
C SER A 10 5.00 -27.33 1.30
N PHE A 11 5.48 -26.59 0.29
CA PHE A 11 6.77 -26.83 -0.32
C PHE A 11 7.92 -26.67 0.70
N ASN A 12 7.94 -25.57 1.44
CA ASN A 12 9.05 -25.24 2.33
C ASN A 12 9.10 -26.08 3.61
N HIS A 13 7.94 -26.50 4.14
CA HIS A 13 7.86 -27.17 5.44
C HIS A 13 7.51 -28.64 5.37
N LEU A 14 6.88 -29.09 4.31
CA LEU A 14 6.45 -30.48 4.13
C LEU A 14 7.13 -31.15 2.94
N ASN A 15 7.91 -30.42 2.14
CA ASN A 15 8.50 -30.86 0.88
C ASN A 15 7.43 -31.44 -0.08
N HIS A 16 6.26 -30.78 -0.12
CA HIS A 16 5.10 -31.23 -0.89
C HIS A 16 4.73 -30.16 -1.93
N THR A 17 4.55 -30.59 -3.19
CA THR A 17 4.07 -29.75 -4.28
C THR A 17 2.55 -29.94 -4.41
N THR A 18 1.81 -28.88 -4.21
CA THR A 18 0.34 -28.88 -4.20
C THR A 18 -0.25 -28.94 -5.61
N ILE A 19 -1.46 -29.48 -5.72
CA ILE A 19 -2.31 -29.35 -6.90
C ILE A 19 -2.64 -27.85 -7.08
N LYS A 20 -2.41 -27.32 -8.28
CA LYS A 20 -2.66 -25.89 -8.48
C LYS A 20 -4.13 -25.61 -8.80
N TYR A 21 -4.68 -24.58 -8.19
CA TYR A 21 -6.05 -24.11 -8.46
C TYR A 21 -6.36 -24.04 -9.97
N LYS A 22 -5.40 -23.51 -10.76
CA LYS A 22 -5.52 -23.40 -12.22
C LYS A 22 -5.61 -24.74 -12.96
N GLU A 23 -5.10 -25.81 -12.39
CA GLU A 23 -5.18 -27.15 -12.97
C GLU A 23 -6.61 -27.69 -12.83
N VAL A 24 -7.32 -27.29 -11.78
CA VAL A 24 -8.69 -27.72 -11.49
C VAL A 24 -9.72 -26.88 -12.25
N VAL A 25 -9.54 -25.54 -12.29
CA VAL A 25 -10.51 -24.62 -12.90
C VAL A 25 -10.19 -24.23 -14.35
N GLY A 26 -8.98 -24.55 -14.84
CA GLY A 26 -8.49 -24.12 -16.14
C GLY A 26 -8.00 -22.68 -16.16
N THR A 27 -7.58 -22.20 -17.34
CA THR A 27 -7.03 -20.86 -17.53
C THR A 27 -7.63 -20.17 -18.77
N GLY A 28 -7.60 -18.84 -18.79
CA GLY A 28 -8.04 -18.04 -19.95
C GLY A 28 -9.52 -18.16 -20.24
N LYS A 29 -9.89 -18.18 -21.52
CA LYS A 29 -11.31 -18.22 -21.96
C LYS A 29 -12.05 -19.51 -21.58
N ASN A 30 -11.32 -20.58 -21.32
CA ASN A 30 -11.88 -21.89 -20.96
C ASN A 30 -11.90 -22.11 -19.43
N GLY A 31 -11.46 -21.14 -18.65
CA GLY A 31 -11.53 -21.19 -17.19
C GLY A 31 -12.97 -21.13 -16.70
N ILE A 32 -13.29 -21.98 -15.70
CA ILE A 32 -14.57 -22.00 -15.02
C ILE A 32 -14.39 -21.57 -13.56
N THR A 33 -15.47 -21.19 -12.90
CA THR A 33 -15.46 -20.97 -11.44
C THR A 33 -15.48 -22.32 -10.70
N PHE A 34 -14.92 -22.37 -9.49
CA PHE A 34 -14.76 -23.62 -8.75
C PHE A 34 -16.10 -24.33 -8.45
N ASP A 35 -17.17 -23.57 -8.26
CA ASP A 35 -18.54 -24.09 -8.10
C ASP A 35 -19.07 -24.87 -9.30
N LYS A 36 -18.42 -24.73 -10.47
CA LYS A 36 -18.76 -25.45 -11.70
C LYS A 36 -17.84 -26.64 -12.00
N VAL A 37 -16.85 -26.87 -11.15
CA VAL A 37 -15.95 -28.03 -11.28
C VAL A 37 -16.72 -29.30 -10.87
N ALA A 38 -16.63 -30.36 -11.67
CA ALA A 38 -17.19 -31.63 -11.31
C ALA A 38 -16.59 -32.14 -9.98
N ILE A 39 -17.45 -32.71 -9.11
CA ILE A 39 -17.03 -33.11 -7.75
C ILE A 39 -15.83 -34.07 -7.82
N ASP A 40 -15.83 -35.03 -8.72
CA ASP A 40 -14.74 -36.02 -8.87
C ASP A 40 -13.38 -35.34 -9.16
N ASN A 41 -13.39 -34.22 -9.87
CA ASN A 41 -12.17 -33.43 -10.16
C ASN A 41 -11.78 -32.50 -8.99
N ALA A 42 -12.75 -32.11 -8.18
CA ALA A 42 -12.52 -31.21 -7.06
C ALA A 42 -12.07 -31.93 -5.78
N ILE A 43 -12.41 -33.23 -5.62
CA ILE A 43 -12.17 -34.02 -4.41
C ILE A 43 -10.70 -33.98 -3.99
N ASN A 44 -9.80 -34.32 -4.91
CA ASN A 44 -8.36 -34.42 -4.61
C ASN A 44 -7.79 -33.07 -4.19
N TYR A 45 -8.17 -31.99 -4.87
CA TYR A 45 -7.75 -30.63 -4.55
C TYR A 45 -8.24 -30.20 -3.16
N ALA A 46 -9.52 -30.35 -2.88
CA ALA A 46 -10.12 -29.93 -1.61
C ALA A 46 -9.63 -30.78 -0.42
N ALA A 47 -9.45 -32.10 -0.64
CA ALA A 47 -8.92 -32.98 0.38
C ALA A 47 -7.44 -32.70 0.67
N GLU A 48 -6.65 -32.39 -0.37
CA GLU A 48 -5.24 -32.00 -0.22
C GLU A 48 -5.10 -30.72 0.60
N ASP A 49 -5.88 -29.67 0.27
CA ASP A 49 -5.85 -28.40 1.02
C ASP A 49 -6.10 -28.60 2.52
N SER A 50 -7.09 -29.43 2.86
CA SER A 50 -7.44 -29.75 4.25
C SER A 50 -6.33 -30.56 4.94
N LEU A 51 -5.79 -31.57 4.28
CA LEU A 51 -4.72 -32.42 4.82
C LEU A 51 -3.43 -31.63 5.04
N LEU A 52 -3.04 -30.81 4.06
CA LEU A 52 -1.81 -30.01 4.17
C LEU A 52 -1.92 -28.94 5.23
N THR A 53 -3.07 -28.29 5.39
CA THR A 53 -3.31 -27.34 6.47
C THR A 53 -3.11 -28.01 7.83
N PHE A 54 -3.66 -29.20 8.04
CA PHE A 54 -3.47 -29.95 9.28
C PHE A 54 -2.01 -30.36 9.52
N ARG A 55 -1.32 -30.87 8.49
CA ARG A 55 0.12 -31.23 8.58
C ARG A 55 1.00 -30.01 8.85
N LEU A 56 0.71 -28.87 8.23
CA LEU A 56 1.40 -27.63 8.51
C LEU A 56 1.22 -27.19 9.96
N PHE A 57 0.00 -27.27 10.49
CA PHE A 57 -0.24 -27.01 11.89
C PHE A 57 0.59 -27.92 12.81
N GLN A 58 0.61 -29.23 12.55
CA GLN A 58 1.42 -30.18 13.32
C GLN A 58 2.92 -29.89 13.27
N ASN A 59 3.42 -29.40 12.11
CA ASN A 59 4.81 -29.06 11.93
C ASN A 59 5.20 -27.70 12.56
N LEU A 60 4.37 -26.67 12.36
CA LEU A 60 4.71 -25.29 12.72
C LEU A 60 4.37 -24.95 14.17
N TYR A 61 3.30 -25.49 14.73
CA TYR A 61 2.89 -25.16 16.09
C TYR A 61 3.95 -25.51 17.16
N PRO A 62 4.62 -26.68 17.15
CA PRO A 62 5.72 -26.96 18.08
C PRO A 62 6.90 -26.00 17.95
N ARG A 63 7.12 -25.45 16.76
CA ARG A 63 8.17 -24.46 16.51
C ARG A 63 7.90 -23.13 17.18
N LEU A 64 6.64 -22.68 17.25
CA LEU A 64 6.27 -21.46 18.01
C LEU A 64 6.70 -21.55 19.47
N ILE A 65 6.55 -22.74 20.07
CA ILE A 65 6.97 -22.98 21.47
C ILE A 65 8.48 -22.95 21.56
N LYS A 66 9.17 -23.68 20.68
CA LYS A 66 10.64 -23.78 20.67
C LYS A 66 11.31 -22.41 20.43
N GLU A 67 10.73 -21.59 19.55
CA GLU A 67 11.21 -20.26 19.19
C GLU A 67 10.74 -19.17 20.15
N LYS A 68 10.04 -19.54 21.24
CA LYS A 68 9.48 -18.63 22.26
C LYS A 68 8.48 -17.59 21.71
N SER A 69 7.90 -17.85 20.53
CA SER A 69 6.92 -16.98 19.87
C SER A 69 5.47 -17.27 20.30
N ASN A 70 5.25 -18.35 21.08
CA ASN A 70 3.91 -18.77 21.49
C ASN A 70 3.18 -17.72 22.32
N PHE A 71 3.90 -16.93 23.14
CA PHE A 71 3.29 -15.86 23.93
C PHE A 71 2.65 -14.79 23.02
N VAL A 72 3.38 -14.31 22.01
CA VAL A 72 2.89 -13.32 21.06
C VAL A 72 1.69 -13.89 20.30
N TYR A 73 1.81 -15.12 19.79
CA TYR A 73 0.75 -15.78 19.05
C TYR A 73 -0.55 -15.90 19.87
N GLN A 74 -0.48 -16.40 21.12
CA GLN A 74 -1.66 -16.67 21.95
C GLN A 74 -2.27 -15.41 22.55
N ASN A 75 -1.45 -14.41 22.92
CA ASN A 75 -1.92 -13.26 23.70
C ASN A 75 -2.07 -11.99 22.87
N ILE A 76 -1.51 -11.95 21.65
CA ILE A 76 -1.59 -10.78 20.78
C ILE A 76 -2.27 -11.16 19.46
N ASP A 77 -1.68 -12.07 18.68
CA ASP A 77 -2.15 -12.34 17.30
C ASP A 77 -3.54 -12.98 17.25
N LEU A 78 -3.78 -14.02 18.04
CA LEU A 78 -5.09 -14.69 18.06
C LEU A 78 -6.23 -13.77 18.55
N PRO A 79 -6.12 -13.06 19.68
CA PRO A 79 -7.16 -12.12 20.12
C PRO A 79 -7.36 -10.97 19.12
N LEU A 80 -6.29 -10.55 18.42
CA LEU A 80 -6.38 -9.46 17.44
C LEU A 80 -7.23 -9.83 16.23
N VAL A 81 -7.35 -11.11 15.87
CA VAL A 81 -8.20 -11.57 14.76
C VAL A 81 -9.66 -11.13 14.94
N GLU A 82 -10.22 -11.31 16.13
CA GLU A 82 -11.59 -10.89 16.43
C GLU A 82 -11.76 -9.38 16.36
N VAL A 83 -10.79 -8.63 16.91
CA VAL A 83 -10.77 -7.16 16.87
C VAL A 83 -10.71 -6.66 15.42
N LEU A 84 -9.81 -7.19 14.60
CA LEU A 84 -9.69 -6.80 13.21
C LEU A 84 -10.93 -7.16 12.41
N SER A 85 -11.49 -8.35 12.60
CA SER A 85 -12.75 -8.75 11.97
C SER A 85 -13.88 -7.75 12.28
N SER A 86 -13.98 -7.30 13.52
CA SER A 86 -14.95 -6.28 13.91
C SER A 86 -14.69 -4.91 13.26
N ILE A 87 -13.43 -4.49 13.17
CA ILE A 87 -13.05 -3.23 12.53
C ILE A 87 -13.34 -3.29 11.03
N GLU A 88 -12.97 -4.38 10.37
CA GLU A 88 -13.22 -4.62 8.93
C GLU A 88 -14.73 -4.64 8.63
N ALA A 89 -15.51 -5.35 9.43
CA ALA A 89 -16.97 -5.41 9.28
C ALA A 89 -17.63 -4.04 9.48
N ASN A 90 -17.14 -3.23 10.41
CA ASN A 90 -17.62 -1.88 10.60
C ASN A 90 -17.24 -0.94 9.46
N GLY A 91 -16.02 -1.03 8.96
CA GLY A 91 -15.47 -0.10 7.97
C GLY A 91 -15.46 1.36 8.45
N ILE A 92 -15.22 2.28 7.53
CA ILE A 92 -15.25 3.73 7.78
C ILE A 92 -16.15 4.44 6.78
N GLU A 93 -16.97 5.40 7.26
CA GLU A 93 -17.87 6.15 6.40
C GLU A 93 -17.14 7.21 5.59
N VAL A 94 -17.50 7.35 4.31
CA VAL A 94 -16.96 8.35 3.40
C VAL A 94 -18.08 9.19 2.76
N ASN A 95 -17.80 10.46 2.56
CA ASN A 95 -18.70 11.35 1.86
C ASN A 95 -18.59 11.17 0.34
N LYS A 96 -19.47 10.35 -0.24
CA LYS A 96 -19.50 10.07 -1.69
C LYS A 96 -19.61 11.32 -2.55
N LYS A 97 -20.47 12.29 -2.15
CA LYS A 97 -20.65 13.54 -2.90
C LYS A 97 -19.36 14.35 -2.94
N PHE A 98 -18.66 14.41 -1.82
CA PHE A 98 -17.38 15.10 -1.73
C PHE A 98 -16.30 14.39 -2.57
N LEU A 99 -16.23 13.04 -2.53
CA LEU A 99 -15.31 12.27 -3.37
C LEU A 99 -15.55 12.52 -4.86
N THR A 100 -16.81 12.56 -5.31
CA THR A 100 -17.16 12.87 -6.71
C THR A 100 -16.73 14.28 -7.09
N SER A 101 -17.01 15.27 -6.24
CA SER A 101 -16.59 16.66 -6.48
C SER A 101 -15.08 16.77 -6.59
N LEU A 102 -14.35 16.12 -5.68
CA LEU A 102 -12.90 16.15 -5.67
C LEU A 102 -12.30 15.41 -6.86
N SER A 103 -12.89 14.29 -7.29
CA SER A 103 -12.49 13.58 -8.50
C SER A 103 -12.61 14.47 -9.75
N ASN A 104 -13.71 15.20 -9.88
CA ASN A 104 -13.92 16.15 -10.98
C ASN A 104 -12.93 17.32 -10.92
N GLU A 105 -12.62 17.82 -9.72
CA GLU A 105 -11.62 18.86 -9.52
C GLU A 105 -10.24 18.39 -10.02
N PHE A 106 -9.80 17.20 -9.60
CA PHE A 106 -8.53 16.61 -10.02
C PHE A 106 -8.48 16.35 -11.53
N GLU A 107 -9.58 15.88 -12.11
CA GLU A 107 -9.67 15.69 -13.56
C GLU A 107 -9.53 17.01 -14.34
N ASN A 108 -10.20 18.06 -13.91
CA ASN A 108 -10.10 19.37 -14.56
C ASN A 108 -8.68 19.94 -14.45
N GLN A 109 -8.07 19.84 -13.27
CA GLN A 109 -6.68 20.29 -13.06
C GLN A 109 -5.70 19.49 -13.91
N SER A 110 -5.84 18.15 -13.96
CA SER A 110 -4.95 17.31 -14.79
C SER A 110 -5.07 17.62 -16.27
N LYS A 111 -6.28 17.93 -16.79
CA LYS A 111 -6.47 18.36 -18.18
C LYS A 111 -5.81 19.71 -18.50
N ILE A 112 -5.74 20.61 -17.52
CA ILE A 112 -5.01 21.88 -17.68
C ILE A 112 -3.50 21.61 -17.75
N LEU A 113 -2.99 20.75 -16.89
CA LEU A 113 -1.57 20.36 -16.92
C LEU A 113 -1.21 19.64 -18.21
N GLU A 114 -2.06 18.74 -18.72
CA GLU A 114 -1.88 18.06 -20.01
C GLU A 114 -1.69 19.06 -21.15
N LYS A 115 -2.58 20.06 -21.24
CA LYS A 115 -2.48 21.11 -22.26
C LYS A 115 -1.16 21.87 -22.16
N ASN A 116 -0.71 22.19 -20.96
CA ASN A 116 0.55 22.89 -20.76
C ASN A 116 1.76 22.01 -21.11
N ILE A 117 1.72 20.72 -20.77
CA ILE A 117 2.75 19.75 -21.13
C ILE A 117 2.83 19.64 -22.68
N TYR A 118 1.69 19.49 -23.36
CA TYR A 118 1.65 19.40 -24.83
C TYR A 118 2.12 20.68 -25.51
N LYS A 119 1.85 21.85 -24.92
CA LYS A 119 2.38 23.11 -25.42
C LYS A 119 3.91 23.15 -25.34
N LEU A 120 4.50 22.68 -24.25
CA LEU A 120 5.97 22.64 -24.06
C LEU A 120 6.63 21.56 -24.93
N SER A 121 6.01 20.39 -25.06
CA SER A 121 6.52 19.30 -25.89
C SER A 121 6.30 19.53 -27.38
N LYS A 122 5.41 20.45 -27.76
CA LYS A 122 4.94 20.74 -29.13
C LYS A 122 4.24 19.57 -29.84
N GLU A 123 3.85 18.56 -29.09
CA GLU A 123 3.12 17.38 -29.58
C GLU A 123 2.31 16.74 -28.46
N GLU A 124 1.25 16.02 -28.85
CA GLU A 124 0.44 15.21 -27.91
C GLU A 124 1.02 13.80 -27.82
N PHE A 125 1.10 13.28 -26.61
CA PHE A 125 1.61 11.95 -26.31
C PHE A 125 0.98 11.41 -25.03
N ASN A 126 1.12 10.11 -24.76
CA ASN A 126 0.67 9.54 -23.49
C ASN A 126 1.65 9.88 -22.36
N ILE A 127 1.32 10.90 -21.57
CA ILE A 127 2.12 11.36 -20.41
C ILE A 127 2.31 10.24 -19.37
N GLY A 128 1.32 9.34 -19.26
CA GLY A 128 1.39 8.15 -18.38
C GLY A 128 2.33 7.05 -18.88
N SER A 129 2.84 7.14 -20.13
CA SER A 129 3.78 6.18 -20.68
C SER A 129 5.23 6.61 -20.40
N PRO A 130 5.99 5.89 -19.55
CA PRO A 130 7.38 6.22 -19.27
C PRO A 130 8.26 6.25 -20.54
N LYS A 131 7.97 5.37 -21.51
CA LYS A 131 8.69 5.31 -22.77
C LYS A 131 8.50 6.58 -23.59
N GLN A 132 7.24 6.97 -23.85
CA GLN A 132 6.94 8.17 -24.64
C GLN A 132 7.44 9.43 -23.95
N LEU A 133 7.21 9.56 -22.64
CA LEU A 133 7.71 10.69 -21.87
C LEU A 133 9.25 10.78 -21.93
N GLY A 134 9.95 9.65 -21.83
CA GLY A 134 11.41 9.63 -21.94
C GLY A 134 11.90 10.06 -23.32
N GLU A 135 11.22 9.66 -24.40
CA GLU A 135 11.52 10.11 -25.76
C GLU A 135 11.28 11.62 -25.91
N ILE A 136 10.18 12.15 -25.41
CA ILE A 136 9.89 13.59 -25.41
C ILE A 136 10.98 14.38 -24.68
N LEU A 137 11.29 14.00 -23.44
CA LEU A 137 12.22 14.78 -22.62
C LEU A 137 13.67 14.73 -23.17
N PHE A 138 14.16 13.54 -23.49
CA PHE A 138 15.59 13.35 -23.74
C PHE A 138 15.97 13.28 -25.22
N VAL A 139 15.02 12.97 -26.13
CA VAL A 139 15.29 12.94 -27.58
C VAL A 139 14.76 14.20 -28.25
N ASN A 140 13.47 14.52 -28.08
CA ASN A 140 12.84 15.63 -28.80
C ASN A 140 13.24 16.99 -28.20
N LEU A 141 13.11 17.14 -26.89
CA LEU A 141 13.49 18.38 -26.18
C LEU A 141 14.99 18.45 -25.83
N LYS A 142 15.73 17.35 -26.00
CA LYS A 142 17.18 17.26 -25.75
C LYS A 142 17.59 17.71 -24.35
N ILE A 143 16.73 17.46 -23.36
CA ILE A 143 17.04 17.79 -21.95
C ILE A 143 18.21 16.94 -21.49
N PRO A 144 19.24 17.51 -20.86
CA PRO A 144 20.41 16.75 -20.40
C PRO A 144 20.06 15.82 -19.23
N GLY A 145 20.94 14.84 -18.94
CA GLY A 145 20.81 13.99 -17.75
C GLY A 145 19.98 12.74 -17.91
N GLY A 146 19.52 12.41 -19.12
CA GLY A 146 18.75 11.19 -19.41
C GLY A 146 19.54 9.92 -19.15
N LYS A 147 19.11 9.11 -18.16
CA LYS A 147 19.67 7.78 -17.83
C LYS A 147 18.83 6.69 -18.44
N LYS A 148 19.46 5.74 -19.14
CA LYS A 148 18.76 4.57 -19.70
C LYS A 148 18.64 3.48 -18.64
N THR A 149 17.47 2.85 -18.60
CA THR A 149 17.20 1.65 -17.79
C THR A 149 17.86 0.42 -18.42
N LYS A 150 17.85 -0.71 -17.71
CA LYS A 150 18.35 -1.99 -18.25
C LYS A 150 17.63 -2.43 -19.53
N SER A 151 16.40 -1.99 -19.74
CA SER A 151 15.60 -2.26 -20.95
C SER A 151 15.88 -1.29 -22.11
N GLY A 152 16.82 -0.35 -21.95
CA GLY A 152 17.21 0.62 -22.97
C GLY A 152 16.32 1.85 -23.08
N THR A 153 15.23 1.95 -22.31
CA THR A 153 14.35 3.12 -22.23
C THR A 153 14.91 4.15 -21.26
N TYR A 154 14.57 5.43 -21.44
CA TYR A 154 14.95 6.47 -20.49
C TYR A 154 14.15 6.33 -19.19
N SER A 155 14.83 6.49 -18.04
CA SER A 155 14.15 6.59 -16.75
C SER A 155 13.40 7.91 -16.65
N THR A 156 12.14 7.84 -16.23
CA THR A 156 11.29 8.99 -15.90
C THR A 156 10.68 8.82 -14.52
N ASP A 157 11.44 8.21 -13.61
CA ASP A 157 11.04 8.06 -12.21
C ASP A 157 10.97 9.43 -11.49
N SER A 158 10.36 9.43 -10.31
CA SER A 158 10.19 10.67 -9.54
C SER A 158 11.51 11.34 -9.20
N SER A 159 12.58 10.56 -8.96
CA SER A 159 13.91 11.12 -8.66
C SER A 159 14.48 11.87 -9.87
N THR A 160 14.42 11.25 -11.05
CA THR A 160 14.87 11.88 -12.31
C THR A 160 14.09 13.16 -12.60
N LEU A 161 12.75 13.10 -12.50
CA LEU A 161 11.91 14.28 -12.78
C LEU A 161 12.10 15.41 -11.74
N ASN A 162 12.26 15.07 -10.46
CA ASN A 162 12.56 16.07 -9.42
C ASN A 162 13.89 16.80 -9.69
N ASN A 163 14.95 16.07 -10.09
CA ASN A 163 16.22 16.69 -10.43
C ASN A 163 16.06 17.65 -11.61
N LEU A 164 15.34 17.23 -12.66
CA LEU A 164 15.07 18.09 -13.81
C LEU A 164 14.26 19.33 -13.44
N ALA A 165 13.29 19.20 -12.55
CA ALA A 165 12.50 20.33 -12.06
C ALA A 165 13.38 21.33 -11.26
N LEU A 166 14.30 20.81 -10.42
CA LEU A 166 15.29 21.63 -9.69
C LEU A 166 16.27 22.35 -10.64
N ASP A 167 16.62 21.71 -11.76
CA ASP A 167 17.45 22.29 -12.82
C ASP A 167 16.69 23.34 -13.68
N GLY A 168 15.40 23.60 -13.36
CA GLY A 168 14.58 24.64 -14.01
C GLY A 168 13.78 24.17 -15.23
N PHE A 169 13.70 22.86 -15.50
CA PHE A 169 12.87 22.35 -16.60
C PHE A 169 11.40 22.29 -16.20
N GLU A 170 10.63 23.31 -16.57
CA GLU A 170 9.19 23.44 -16.24
C GLU A 170 8.36 22.19 -16.59
N ILE A 171 8.62 21.58 -17.75
CA ILE A 171 7.89 20.38 -18.17
C ILE A 171 8.01 19.23 -17.17
N ALA A 172 9.15 19.09 -16.48
CA ALA A 172 9.36 18.06 -15.49
C ALA A 172 8.47 18.28 -14.25
N GLN A 173 8.34 19.53 -13.79
CA GLN A 173 7.45 19.90 -12.69
C GLN A 173 5.98 19.64 -13.07
N LEU A 174 5.55 20.07 -14.26
CA LEU A 174 4.18 19.83 -14.74
C LEU A 174 3.84 18.34 -14.82
N VAL A 175 4.80 17.50 -15.23
CA VAL A 175 4.61 16.04 -15.26
C VAL A 175 4.50 15.45 -13.86
N LEU A 176 5.27 15.93 -12.89
CA LEU A 176 5.16 15.52 -11.48
C LEU A 176 3.78 15.87 -10.92
N ASP A 177 3.33 17.10 -11.14
CA ASP A 177 2.01 17.57 -10.67
C ASP A 177 0.87 16.78 -11.34
N TRP A 178 0.97 16.51 -12.62
CA TRP A 178 0.01 15.69 -13.37
C TRP A 178 -0.04 14.24 -12.82
N ARG A 179 1.11 13.65 -12.55
CA ARG A 179 1.19 12.30 -11.96
C ARG A 179 0.60 12.24 -10.56
N GLU A 180 0.83 13.27 -9.75
CA GLU A 180 0.21 13.37 -8.43
C GLU A 180 -1.32 13.37 -8.55
N LEU A 181 -1.89 14.29 -9.34
CA LEU A 181 -3.33 14.41 -9.49
C LEU A 181 -3.98 13.14 -10.05
N THR A 182 -3.40 12.55 -11.11
CA THR A 182 -3.89 11.30 -11.70
C THR A 182 -3.84 10.13 -10.73
N LYS A 183 -2.78 10.03 -9.94
CA LYS A 183 -2.66 9.02 -8.89
C LYS A 183 -3.68 9.24 -7.78
N LEU A 184 -3.84 10.48 -7.31
CA LEU A 184 -4.80 10.82 -6.27
C LEU A 184 -6.23 10.52 -6.74
N LYS A 185 -6.56 10.85 -7.99
CA LYS A 185 -7.86 10.53 -8.58
C LYS A 185 -8.09 9.02 -8.66
N SER A 186 -7.22 8.30 -9.34
CA SER A 186 -7.43 6.87 -9.62
C SER A 186 -7.35 5.99 -8.37
N THR A 187 -6.38 6.26 -7.48
CA THR A 187 -6.08 5.41 -6.32
C THR A 187 -6.99 5.73 -5.12
N TYR A 188 -7.43 6.98 -4.99
CA TYR A 188 -8.23 7.37 -3.81
C TYR A 188 -9.66 7.80 -4.18
N THR A 189 -9.88 8.90 -4.93
CA THR A 189 -11.25 9.40 -5.09
C THR A 189 -12.14 8.41 -5.84
N ASP A 190 -11.69 7.88 -6.96
CA ASP A 190 -12.47 6.94 -7.78
C ASP A 190 -12.53 5.55 -7.15
N ALA A 191 -11.41 5.09 -6.59
CA ALA A 191 -11.34 3.76 -5.97
C ALA A 191 -12.19 3.71 -4.69
N LEU A 192 -12.05 4.69 -3.79
CA LEU A 192 -12.85 4.76 -2.56
C LEU A 192 -14.34 4.84 -2.88
N PHE A 193 -14.72 5.65 -3.88
CA PHE A 193 -16.12 5.74 -4.31
C PHE A 193 -16.67 4.38 -4.75
N ARG A 194 -15.92 3.63 -5.56
CA ARG A 194 -16.35 2.30 -6.05
C ARG A 194 -16.41 1.23 -4.96
N LEU A 195 -15.55 1.34 -3.94
CA LEU A 195 -15.43 0.35 -2.87
C LEU A 195 -16.38 0.61 -1.69
N THR A 196 -17.23 1.63 -1.78
CA THR A 196 -18.21 1.87 -0.73
C THR A 196 -19.40 0.93 -0.83
N ASP A 197 -19.86 0.45 0.32
CA ASP A 197 -21.12 -0.27 0.47
C ASP A 197 -22.36 0.66 0.34
N ASP A 198 -23.55 0.09 0.53
CA ASP A 198 -24.82 0.83 0.49
C ASP A 198 -24.95 1.88 1.62
N LYS A 199 -24.18 1.73 2.70
CA LYS A 199 -24.13 2.68 3.82
C LYS A 199 -23.00 3.71 3.65
N SER A 200 -22.39 3.78 2.48
CA SER A 200 -21.25 4.65 2.17
C SER A 200 -20.02 4.36 3.04
N ARG A 201 -19.80 3.11 3.43
CA ARG A 201 -18.65 2.69 4.21
C ARG A 201 -17.65 1.94 3.34
N VAL A 202 -16.38 2.14 3.63
CA VAL A 202 -15.26 1.45 3.00
C VAL A 202 -14.71 0.45 4.00
N HIS A 203 -14.49 -0.77 3.54
CA HIS A 203 -13.99 -1.89 4.33
C HIS A 203 -12.62 -2.29 3.78
N THR A 204 -11.58 -2.09 4.57
CA THR A 204 -10.23 -2.57 4.25
C THR A 204 -10.02 -3.96 4.82
N SER A 205 -9.05 -4.69 4.29
CA SER A 205 -8.56 -5.93 4.90
C SER A 205 -7.22 -5.71 5.57
N PHE A 206 -7.08 -6.12 6.84
CA PHE A 206 -5.84 -6.02 7.59
C PHE A 206 -5.06 -7.33 7.57
N GLY A 207 -3.76 -7.27 7.27
CA GLY A 207 -2.86 -8.41 7.30
C GLY A 207 -1.91 -8.34 8.50
N LEU A 208 -1.91 -9.40 9.31
CA LEU A 208 -1.09 -9.51 10.53
C LEU A 208 0.38 -9.85 10.26
N ALA A 209 0.66 -10.65 9.23
CA ALA A 209 2.00 -11.23 9.02
C ALA A 209 2.64 -10.79 7.70
N ASN A 210 2.21 -9.68 7.11
CA ASN A 210 2.64 -9.24 5.79
C ASN A 210 3.87 -8.31 5.83
N THR A 211 4.26 -7.81 7.00
CA THR A 211 5.37 -6.87 7.16
C THR A 211 6.49 -7.48 8.01
N LEU A 212 7.75 -7.12 7.71
CA LEU A 212 8.90 -7.56 8.51
C LEU A 212 8.98 -6.89 9.89
N THR A 213 8.26 -5.79 10.07
CA THR A 213 8.30 -4.97 11.29
C THR A 213 7.24 -5.36 12.30
N GLY A 214 6.35 -6.32 11.98
CA GLY A 214 5.19 -6.65 12.82
C GLY A 214 4.04 -5.63 12.75
N ARG A 215 4.13 -4.61 11.89
CA ARG A 215 3.01 -3.69 11.64
C ARG A 215 1.92 -4.37 10.84
N LEU A 216 0.68 -3.95 11.04
CA LEU A 216 -0.42 -4.36 10.16
C LEU A 216 -0.21 -3.78 8.75
N SER A 217 -0.58 -4.54 7.74
CA SER A 217 -0.81 -4.02 6.40
C SER A 217 -2.30 -3.77 6.17
N SER A 218 -2.64 -2.88 5.24
CA SER A 218 -4.01 -2.57 4.84
C SER A 218 -4.11 -2.71 3.32
N THR A 219 -5.08 -3.49 2.85
CA THR A 219 -5.32 -3.75 1.42
C THR A 219 -6.81 -3.68 1.10
N ASP A 220 -7.14 -3.46 -0.14
CA ASP A 220 -8.48 -3.52 -0.73
C ASP A 220 -9.57 -2.66 -0.05
N PRO A 221 -9.34 -1.35 0.16
CA PRO A 221 -8.23 -0.50 -0.27
C PRO A 221 -7.15 -0.33 0.80
N ASN A 222 -5.94 0.10 0.39
CA ASN A 222 -4.92 0.50 1.35
C ASN A 222 -5.24 1.88 1.95
N LEU A 223 -5.72 1.89 3.19
CA LEU A 223 -6.06 3.11 3.93
C LEU A 223 -4.89 3.70 4.73
N GLN A 224 -3.77 2.99 4.86
CA GLN A 224 -2.59 3.47 5.58
C GLN A 224 -1.75 4.47 4.77
N ASN A 225 -1.91 4.48 3.44
CA ASN A 225 -1.11 5.32 2.54
C ASN A 225 -1.86 6.56 2.04
N ILE A 226 -2.93 6.98 2.71
CA ILE A 226 -3.66 8.20 2.35
C ILE A 226 -2.74 9.41 2.57
N PRO A 227 -2.46 10.22 1.52
CA PRO A 227 -1.51 11.31 1.62
C PRO A 227 -1.89 12.35 2.67
N ILE A 228 -0.89 12.93 3.33
CA ILE A 228 -1.08 13.98 4.35
C ILE A 228 -0.20 15.21 4.10
N ARG A 229 0.85 15.08 3.30
CA ARG A 229 1.86 16.14 3.14
C ARG A 229 1.41 17.21 2.17
N THR A 230 0.75 16.84 1.07
CA THR A 230 0.28 17.79 0.04
C THR A 230 -1.13 18.26 0.35
N GLU A 231 -1.48 19.47 -0.10
CA GLU A 231 -2.82 20.03 0.10
C GLU A 231 -3.91 19.17 -0.55
N ASN A 232 -3.64 18.64 -1.74
CA ASN A 232 -4.56 17.73 -2.44
C ASN A 232 -4.73 16.40 -1.67
N GLY A 233 -3.65 15.88 -1.09
CA GLY A 233 -3.70 14.71 -0.22
C GLY A 233 -4.55 14.94 1.03
N LYS A 234 -4.40 16.10 1.68
CA LYS A 234 -5.23 16.48 2.84
C LYS A 234 -6.72 16.54 2.50
N LYS A 235 -7.08 17.05 1.31
CA LYS A 235 -8.49 17.07 0.84
C LYS A 235 -9.11 15.67 0.84
N ILE A 236 -8.37 14.64 0.42
CA ILE A 236 -8.87 13.25 0.42
C ILE A 236 -9.24 12.80 1.84
N ARG A 237 -8.43 13.18 2.85
CA ARG A 237 -8.71 12.80 4.25
C ARG A 237 -10.01 13.42 4.77
N THR A 238 -10.42 14.59 4.29
CA THR A 238 -11.68 15.21 4.69
C THR A 238 -12.93 14.48 4.16
N ALA A 239 -12.73 13.56 3.20
CA ALA A 239 -13.82 12.69 2.74
C ALA A 239 -14.23 11.63 3.78
N PHE A 240 -13.36 11.29 4.74
CA PHE A 240 -13.67 10.35 5.81
C PHE A 240 -14.45 11.05 6.91
N VAL A 241 -15.62 10.54 7.22
CA VAL A 241 -16.57 11.16 8.14
C VAL A 241 -17.01 10.21 9.24
N SER A 242 -17.47 10.75 10.34
CA SER A 242 -17.88 9.97 11.52
C SER A 242 -19.29 9.41 11.46
N GLY A 243 -20.08 9.83 10.46
CA GLY A 243 -21.51 9.58 10.44
C GLY A 243 -22.31 10.50 11.39
N LYS A 244 -23.64 10.48 11.24
CA LYS A 244 -24.53 11.34 11.99
C LYS A 244 -24.48 11.05 13.50
N GLY A 245 -24.27 12.08 14.31
CA GLY A 245 -24.24 11.98 15.78
C GLY A 245 -22.97 11.35 16.35
N LYS A 246 -21.95 11.07 15.54
CA LYS A 246 -20.66 10.50 15.97
C LYS A 246 -19.53 11.50 15.78
N LYS A 247 -18.35 11.17 16.31
CA LYS A 247 -17.11 11.93 16.13
C LYS A 247 -16.00 10.97 15.74
N LEU A 248 -15.09 11.40 14.88
CA LEU A 248 -13.80 10.72 14.70
C LEU A 248 -12.90 11.12 15.86
N VAL A 249 -12.28 10.11 16.47
CA VAL A 249 -11.30 10.30 17.53
C VAL A 249 -10.04 9.59 17.11
N SER A 250 -8.89 10.27 17.25
CA SER A 250 -7.58 9.71 16.95
C SER A 250 -6.77 9.62 18.24
N PHE A 251 -6.20 8.46 18.50
CA PHE A 251 -5.23 8.23 19.55
C PHE A 251 -3.94 7.73 18.90
N ASP A 252 -2.82 8.35 19.23
CA ASP A 252 -1.51 7.97 18.71
C ASP A 252 -0.47 8.00 19.83
N TYR A 253 0.38 6.98 19.88
CA TYR A 253 1.52 6.94 20.80
C TYR A 253 2.63 7.84 20.28
N SER A 254 2.92 8.92 20.99
CA SER A 254 3.99 9.83 20.61
C SER A 254 5.36 9.12 20.61
N GLN A 255 5.94 8.94 19.44
CA GLN A 255 7.31 8.42 19.22
C GLN A 255 7.58 7.09 19.95
N ILE A 256 6.61 6.18 20.00
CA ILE A 256 6.71 4.93 20.80
C ILE A 256 7.93 4.09 20.42
N GLU A 257 8.26 4.00 19.13
CA GLU A 257 9.39 3.22 18.65
C GLU A 257 10.73 3.78 19.16
N LEU A 258 10.88 5.11 19.18
CA LEU A 258 12.08 5.76 19.72
C LEU A 258 12.17 5.62 21.25
N ARG A 259 11.02 5.66 21.95
CA ARG A 259 10.97 5.41 23.40
C ARG A 259 11.39 3.98 23.74
N LEU A 260 10.91 3.00 22.97
CA LEU A 260 11.32 1.61 23.12
C LEU A 260 12.81 1.42 22.80
N ALA A 261 13.31 2.07 21.75
CA ALA A 261 14.74 2.04 21.39
C ALA A 261 15.60 2.63 22.52
N ALA A 262 15.19 3.74 23.12
CA ALA A 262 15.89 4.37 24.25
C ALA A 262 15.96 3.42 25.46
N GLU A 263 14.84 2.77 25.79
CA GLU A 263 14.77 1.82 26.93
C GLU A 263 15.61 0.58 26.68
N ILE A 264 15.49 -0.05 25.51
CA ILE A 264 16.22 -1.28 25.15
C ILE A 264 17.72 -1.02 25.05
N SER A 265 18.14 0.11 24.46
CA SER A 265 19.56 0.47 24.36
C SER A 265 20.15 0.96 25.69
N SER A 266 19.31 1.36 26.64
CA SER A 266 19.70 2.02 27.89
C SER A 266 20.53 3.29 27.65
N ASP A 267 20.33 3.97 26.52
CA ASP A 267 21.03 5.20 26.16
C ASP A 267 20.59 6.36 27.09
N LYS A 268 21.54 6.87 27.87
CA LYS A 268 21.26 7.88 28.90
C LYS A 268 20.79 9.21 28.30
N ASN A 269 21.33 9.61 27.14
CA ASN A 269 20.97 10.86 26.50
C ASN A 269 19.55 10.78 25.93
N PHE A 270 19.22 9.67 25.26
CA PHE A 270 17.88 9.43 24.74
C PHE A 270 16.82 9.37 25.85
N ILE A 271 17.11 8.63 26.94
CA ILE A 271 16.21 8.52 28.09
C ILE A 271 16.02 9.90 28.75
N LYS A 272 17.11 10.69 28.91
CA LYS A 272 17.06 12.05 29.47
C LYS A 272 16.23 13.00 28.59
N ALA A 273 16.41 12.96 27.27
CA ALA A 273 15.65 13.78 26.33
C ALA A 273 14.14 13.51 26.44
N PHE A 274 13.74 12.23 26.51
CA PHE A 274 12.33 11.87 26.70
C PHE A 274 11.78 12.29 28.08
N LYS A 275 12.55 12.16 29.15
CA LYS A 275 12.14 12.62 30.48
C LYS A 275 11.95 14.14 30.56
N ASN A 276 12.73 14.88 29.79
CA ASN A 276 12.65 16.34 29.69
C ASN A 276 11.61 16.83 28.66
N ASN A 277 10.91 15.93 27.96
CA ASN A 277 10.01 16.24 26.84
C ASN A 277 10.71 17.04 25.72
N GLU A 278 12.00 16.79 25.47
CA GLU A 278 12.75 17.40 24.40
C GLU A 278 12.36 16.76 23.04
N ASP A 279 12.43 17.54 21.96
CA ASP A 279 12.29 17.02 20.61
C ASP A 279 13.55 16.24 20.23
N ILE A 280 13.42 14.91 20.13
CA ILE A 280 14.52 14.00 19.82
C ILE A 280 15.16 14.32 18.47
N HIS A 281 14.37 14.70 17.48
CA HIS A 281 14.89 15.04 16.15
C HIS A 281 15.72 16.33 16.21
N ALA A 282 15.24 17.31 16.96
CA ALA A 282 15.99 18.56 17.18
C ALA A 282 17.27 18.34 17.99
N SER A 283 17.20 17.48 19.04
CA SER A 283 18.38 17.12 19.84
C SER A 283 19.43 16.38 19.01
N THR A 284 19.02 15.39 18.23
CA THR A 284 19.91 14.65 17.33
C THR A 284 20.54 15.57 16.26
N ALA A 285 19.74 16.45 15.67
CA ALA A 285 20.26 17.41 14.69
C ALA A 285 21.33 18.33 15.30
N LYS A 286 21.15 18.82 16.54
CA LYS A 286 22.14 19.62 17.26
C LYS A 286 23.44 18.88 17.58
N GLU A 287 23.38 17.55 17.73
CA GLU A 287 24.58 16.75 17.97
C GLU A 287 25.36 16.44 16.70
N ILE A 288 24.68 16.43 15.55
CA ILE A 288 25.29 16.09 14.25
C ILE A 288 25.76 17.32 13.48
N PHE A 289 25.04 18.44 13.58
CA PHE A 289 25.28 19.70 12.88
C PHE A 289 25.60 20.85 13.85
#